data_52dca564064ecb62a9adb874f8aac86f
#
_entry.id   52dca564064ecb62a9adb874f8aac86f
#
_cell.length_a   1.000
_cell.length_b   1.000
_cell.length_c   1.000
_cell.angle_alpha   90.00
_cell.angle_beta   90.00
_cell.angle_gamma   90.00
#
_symmetry.space_group_name_H-M   'P 1'
#
loop_
_entity.id
_entity.type
_entity.pdbx_description
1 polymer ?
#
loop_
_entity_poly.entity_id
_entity_poly.type
_entity_poly.pdbx_seq_one_letter_code
_entity_poly.pdbx_strand_id
1 'polypeptide(L)'
;MRKDFAVVGLYCDFHSQQEQSTTNMLGAMLKQLVSRGGIPEYTRKAFRDSQKEFGGQGLQLPDIVVMLKKTITTLPRLFICIDALDECTPKHRQELLRSLREIVRASLGARVFLTGRPHIDNEIVKFFSGALRIPLCPTSEDIRDYLEMRLDSDTDPHAMDDELRADIMRIIPEKISEM
;
A
#
# COMPACT_ATOMS: atom_id res chain seq x y z
N MET A 1 -3.37 -13.16 -24.87
CA MET A 1 -2.04 -12.59 -24.56
C MET A 1 -1.71 -12.89 -23.11
N ARG A 2 -0.69 -13.72 -22.82
CA ARG A 2 -0.14 -13.82 -21.46
C ARG A 2 0.51 -12.47 -21.14
N LYS A 3 0.05 -11.78 -20.13
CA LYS A 3 0.75 -10.58 -19.66
C LYS A 3 2.03 -11.04 -18.96
N ASP A 4 3.19 -10.58 -19.42
CA ASP A 4 4.50 -10.94 -18.88
C ASP A 4 4.74 -10.41 -17.46
N PHE A 5 3.74 -9.78 -16.86
CA PHE A 5 3.81 -9.23 -15.51
C PHE A 5 2.46 -9.32 -14.76
N ALA A 6 2.55 -9.36 -13.44
CA ALA A 6 1.41 -9.20 -12.53
C ALA A 6 1.60 -7.95 -11.68
N VAL A 7 0.48 -7.31 -11.33
CA VAL A 7 0.43 -6.19 -10.37
C VAL A 7 -0.57 -6.56 -9.31
N VAL A 8 -0.22 -6.38 -8.05
CA VAL A 8 -1.12 -6.47 -6.90
C VAL A 8 -1.04 -5.18 -6.11
N GLY A 9 -2.17 -4.73 -5.57
CA GLY A 9 -2.28 -3.50 -4.81
C GLY A 9 -2.94 -3.72 -3.46
N LEU A 10 -2.44 -3.02 -2.45
CA LEU A 10 -3.10 -2.83 -1.17
C LEU A 10 -3.20 -1.33 -0.93
N TYR A 11 -4.32 -0.90 -0.41
CA TYR A 11 -4.54 0.44 0.10
C TYR A 11 -4.77 0.34 1.61
N CYS A 12 -3.93 1.00 2.40
CA CYS A 12 -4.11 1.07 3.84
C CYS A 12 -5.04 2.25 4.17
N ASP A 13 -5.93 2.05 5.12
CA ASP A 13 -6.92 3.03 5.53
C ASP A 13 -7.04 3.05 7.06
N PHE A 14 -6.86 4.22 7.62
CA PHE A 14 -6.93 4.43 9.08
C PHE A 14 -8.26 3.98 9.68
N HIS A 15 -9.37 4.19 8.98
CA HIS A 15 -10.70 3.81 9.48
C HIS A 15 -10.93 2.30 9.51
N SER A 16 -10.19 1.55 8.72
CA SER A 16 -10.32 0.09 8.57
C SER A 16 -9.21 -0.70 9.26
N GLN A 17 -8.44 -0.09 10.16
CA GLN A 17 -7.26 -0.70 10.80
C GLN A 17 -7.51 -2.06 11.45
N GLN A 18 -8.71 -2.27 12.02
CA GLN A 18 -9.06 -3.54 12.68
C GLN A 18 -9.18 -4.70 11.68
N GLU A 19 -9.59 -4.42 10.45
CA GLU A 19 -9.72 -5.41 9.39
C GLU A 19 -8.41 -5.63 8.62
N GLN A 20 -7.48 -4.69 8.72
CA GLN A 20 -6.19 -4.72 8.03
C GLN A 20 -5.12 -5.48 8.82
N SER A 21 -5.47 -6.69 9.27
CA SER A 21 -4.45 -7.60 9.80
C SER A 21 -3.49 -8.03 8.69
N THR A 22 -2.26 -8.37 9.05
CA THR A 22 -1.26 -8.87 8.09
C THR A 22 -1.77 -10.07 7.32
N THR A 23 -2.50 -10.95 7.98
CA THR A 23 -3.15 -12.13 7.38
C THR A 23 -4.15 -11.73 6.29
N ASN A 24 -5.02 -10.75 6.58
CA ASN A 24 -6.01 -10.27 5.63
C ASN A 24 -5.36 -9.57 4.43
N MET A 25 -4.36 -8.73 4.69
CA MET A 25 -3.63 -8.01 3.64
C MET A 25 -2.90 -8.97 2.69
N LEU A 26 -2.13 -9.92 3.21
CA LEU A 26 -1.44 -10.90 2.38
C LEU A 26 -2.42 -11.89 1.72
N GLY A 27 -3.53 -12.22 2.39
CA GLY A 27 -4.62 -13.00 1.80
C GLY A 27 -5.26 -12.28 0.61
N ALA A 28 -5.48 -10.97 0.70
CA ALA A 28 -5.98 -10.15 -0.40
C ALA A 28 -5.01 -10.12 -1.59
N MET A 29 -3.69 -10.02 -1.33
CA MET A 29 -2.66 -10.13 -2.38
C MET A 29 -2.70 -11.50 -3.07
N LEU A 30 -2.76 -12.58 -2.29
CA LEU A 30 -2.87 -13.94 -2.83
C LEU A 30 -4.12 -14.09 -3.71
N LYS A 31 -5.26 -13.59 -3.24
CA LYS A 31 -6.51 -13.59 -4.00
C LYS A 31 -6.38 -12.87 -5.34
N GLN A 32 -5.74 -11.70 -5.37
CA GLN A 32 -5.50 -10.95 -6.60
C GLN A 32 -4.62 -11.73 -7.60
N LEU A 33 -3.60 -12.43 -7.11
CA LEU A 33 -2.70 -13.22 -7.96
C LEU A 33 -3.40 -14.45 -8.55
N VAL A 34 -4.15 -15.19 -7.74
CA VAL A 34 -4.80 -16.42 -8.19
C VAL A 34 -6.03 -16.17 -9.07
N SER A 35 -6.69 -15.01 -8.92
CA SER A 35 -7.85 -14.65 -9.76
C SER A 35 -7.49 -14.44 -11.23
N ARG A 36 -6.23 -14.15 -11.55
CA ARG A 36 -5.75 -13.91 -12.91
C ARG A 36 -5.43 -15.17 -13.72
N GLY A 37 -5.01 -16.24 -13.04
CA GLY A 37 -4.52 -17.47 -13.69
C GLY A 37 -5.32 -18.73 -13.31
N GLY A 38 -6.43 -18.59 -12.60
CA GLY A 38 -7.12 -19.70 -11.95
C GLY A 38 -6.44 -20.09 -10.63
N ILE A 39 -7.19 -20.76 -9.75
CA ILE A 39 -6.67 -21.17 -8.43
C ILE A 39 -5.77 -22.41 -8.62
N PRO A 40 -4.46 -22.32 -8.37
CA PRO A 40 -3.57 -23.47 -8.46
C PRO A 40 -3.99 -24.60 -7.54
N GLU A 41 -3.75 -25.86 -7.93
CA GLU A 41 -4.19 -27.01 -7.14
C GLU A 41 -3.58 -27.04 -5.72
N TYR A 42 -2.33 -26.59 -5.57
CA TYR A 42 -1.70 -26.48 -4.24
C TYR A 42 -2.43 -25.47 -3.33
N THR A 43 -2.98 -24.39 -3.88
CA THR A 43 -3.78 -23.41 -3.13
C THR A 43 -5.12 -24.00 -2.72
N ARG A 44 -5.78 -24.74 -3.63
CA ARG A 44 -7.03 -25.48 -3.33
C ARG A 44 -6.81 -26.54 -2.27
N LYS A 45 -5.70 -27.28 -2.36
CA LYS A 45 -5.33 -28.30 -1.39
C LYS A 45 -5.09 -27.68 -0.01
N ALA A 46 -4.25 -26.65 0.08
CA ALA A 46 -3.97 -25.97 1.35
C ALA A 46 -5.23 -25.42 2.02
N PHE A 47 -6.15 -24.84 1.23
CA PHE A 47 -7.44 -24.38 1.74
C PHE A 47 -8.30 -25.53 2.27
N ARG A 48 -8.38 -26.66 1.55
CA ARG A 48 -9.10 -27.86 2.02
C ARG A 48 -8.50 -28.44 3.29
N ASP A 49 -7.18 -28.50 3.36
CA ASP A 49 -6.47 -29.04 4.51
C ASP A 49 -6.66 -28.14 5.75
N SER A 50 -6.61 -26.81 5.61
CA SER A 50 -6.88 -25.87 6.69
C SER A 50 -8.33 -25.95 7.22
N GLN A 51 -9.30 -26.21 6.35
CA GLN A 51 -10.68 -26.43 6.79
C GLN A 51 -10.86 -27.70 7.62
N LYS A 52 -10.09 -28.75 7.30
CA LYS A 52 -10.17 -30.05 8.03
C LYS A 52 -9.45 -30.00 9.38
N GLU A 53 -8.28 -29.36 9.44
CA GLU A 53 -7.43 -29.36 10.64
C GLU A 53 -7.88 -28.34 11.69
N PHE A 54 -8.48 -27.23 11.30
CA PHE A 54 -8.78 -26.10 12.20
C PHE A 54 -10.27 -25.78 12.35
N GLY A 55 -11.16 -26.71 12.02
CA GLY A 55 -12.60 -26.51 12.27
C GLY A 55 -13.21 -25.27 11.56
N GLY A 56 -12.66 -24.90 10.39
CA GLY A 56 -13.14 -23.75 9.61
C GLY A 56 -12.42 -22.42 9.89
N GLN A 57 -11.39 -22.40 10.72
CA GLN A 57 -10.47 -21.25 10.80
C GLN A 57 -9.76 -21.11 9.44
N GLY A 58 -9.83 -19.93 8.83
CA GLY A 58 -9.22 -19.66 7.53
C GLY A 58 -7.70 -19.85 7.49
N LEU A 59 -7.10 -19.66 6.32
CA LEU A 59 -5.64 -19.76 6.13
C LEU A 59 -4.88 -18.90 7.14
N GLN A 60 -3.87 -19.50 7.77
CA GLN A 60 -3.02 -18.80 8.72
C GLN A 60 -1.91 -18.03 7.97
N LEU A 61 -1.34 -17.03 8.62
CA LEU A 61 -0.29 -16.18 8.02
C LEU A 61 0.89 -16.96 7.42
N PRO A 62 1.45 -17.99 8.09
CA PRO A 62 2.55 -18.79 7.51
C PRO A 62 2.15 -19.48 6.20
N ASP A 63 0.93 -20.02 6.12
CA ASP A 63 0.43 -20.71 4.93
C ASP A 63 0.29 -19.77 3.76
N ILE A 64 -0.25 -18.57 4.02
CA ILE A 64 -0.40 -17.51 3.00
C ILE A 64 0.96 -17.08 2.47
N VAL A 65 1.96 -16.90 3.33
CA VAL A 65 3.34 -16.56 2.93
C VAL A 65 3.94 -17.65 2.04
N VAL A 66 3.78 -18.92 2.41
CA VAL A 66 4.26 -20.06 1.61
C VAL A 66 3.59 -20.09 0.24
N MET A 67 2.27 -19.88 0.19
CA MET A 67 1.51 -19.84 -1.07
C MET A 67 1.93 -18.66 -1.95
N LEU A 68 2.09 -17.47 -1.37
CA LEU A 68 2.59 -16.30 -2.08
C LEU A 68 3.96 -16.58 -2.69
N LYS A 69 4.92 -17.10 -1.90
CA LYS A 69 6.25 -17.46 -2.40
C LYS A 69 6.18 -18.43 -3.59
N LYS A 70 5.36 -19.48 -3.50
CA LYS A 70 5.16 -20.43 -4.60
C LYS A 70 4.52 -19.79 -5.83
N THR A 71 3.53 -18.91 -5.62
CA THR A 71 2.84 -18.24 -6.74
C THR A 71 3.78 -17.30 -7.47
N ILE A 72 4.55 -16.49 -6.76
CA ILE A 72 5.42 -15.48 -7.38
C ILE A 72 6.59 -16.08 -8.14
N THR A 73 7.08 -17.28 -7.77
CA THR A 73 8.15 -17.95 -8.52
C THR A 73 7.70 -18.40 -9.92
N THR A 74 6.39 -18.49 -10.16
CA THR A 74 5.83 -18.81 -11.49
C THR A 74 5.63 -17.57 -12.37
N LEU A 75 5.85 -16.37 -11.83
CA LEU A 75 5.63 -15.10 -12.51
C LEU A 75 6.96 -14.51 -12.97
N PRO A 76 7.11 -14.13 -14.25
CA PRO A 76 8.32 -13.48 -14.75
C PRO A 76 8.58 -12.13 -14.07
N ARG A 77 7.53 -11.36 -13.83
CA ARG A 77 7.58 -10.05 -13.15
C ARG A 77 6.35 -9.86 -12.27
N LEU A 78 6.59 -9.34 -11.06
CA LEU A 78 5.54 -8.97 -10.11
C LEU A 78 5.81 -7.57 -9.56
N PHE A 79 4.80 -6.71 -9.58
CA PHE A 79 4.79 -5.43 -8.90
C PHE A 79 3.80 -5.49 -7.73
N ILE A 80 4.29 -5.19 -6.54
CA ILE A 80 3.50 -5.09 -5.31
C ILE A 80 3.43 -3.62 -4.94
N CYS A 81 2.25 -3.03 -4.97
CA CYS A 81 2.01 -1.63 -4.62
C CYS A 81 1.24 -1.58 -3.30
N ILE A 82 1.79 -0.91 -2.30
CA ILE A 82 1.12 -0.68 -1.02
C ILE A 82 1.09 0.82 -0.77
N ASP A 83 -0.11 1.35 -0.74
CA ASP A 83 -0.36 2.76 -0.55
C ASP A 83 -0.72 3.08 0.91
N ALA A 84 -0.32 4.25 1.37
CA ALA A 84 -0.58 4.78 2.71
C ALA A 84 -0.17 3.81 3.85
N LEU A 85 1.03 3.20 3.76
CA LEU A 85 1.50 2.20 4.72
C LEU A 85 1.55 2.72 6.17
N ASP A 86 1.71 4.02 6.37
CA ASP A 86 1.69 4.69 7.67
C ASP A 86 0.33 4.58 8.37
N GLU A 87 -0.74 4.36 7.64
CA GLU A 87 -2.08 4.18 8.20
C GLU A 87 -2.33 2.80 8.81
N CYS A 88 -1.46 1.83 8.54
CA CYS A 88 -1.48 0.55 9.25
C CYS A 88 -1.01 0.71 10.70
N THR A 89 -1.57 -0.10 11.62
CA THR A 89 -1.05 -0.14 12.99
C THR A 89 0.43 -0.56 13.00
N PRO A 90 1.26 -0.05 13.91
CA PRO A 90 2.68 -0.38 13.97
C PRO A 90 2.98 -1.88 14.00
N LYS A 91 2.17 -2.66 14.73
CA LYS A 91 2.29 -4.12 14.81
C LYS A 91 2.10 -4.78 13.44
N HIS A 92 1.01 -4.49 12.77
CA HIS A 92 0.68 -5.10 11.47
C HIS A 92 1.61 -4.61 10.36
N ARG A 93 2.02 -3.35 10.42
CA ARG A 93 3.00 -2.78 9.48
C ARG A 93 4.36 -3.50 9.55
N GLN A 94 4.90 -3.70 10.75
CA GLN A 94 6.17 -4.42 10.92
C GLN A 94 6.09 -5.88 10.47
N GLU A 95 5.00 -6.55 10.80
CA GLU A 95 4.78 -7.94 10.39
C GLU A 95 4.60 -8.04 8.87
N LEU A 96 3.88 -7.09 8.24
CA LEU A 96 3.72 -6.98 6.80
C LEU A 96 5.07 -6.76 6.10
N LEU A 97 5.86 -5.79 6.54
CA LEU A 97 7.18 -5.49 5.97
C LEU A 97 8.12 -6.69 6.07
N ARG A 98 8.11 -7.43 7.20
CA ARG A 98 8.88 -8.66 7.37
C ARG A 98 8.44 -9.73 6.36
N SER A 99 7.15 -9.96 6.25
CA SER A 99 6.58 -10.95 5.32
C SER A 99 6.86 -10.59 3.86
N LEU A 100 6.72 -9.32 3.49
CA LEU A 100 7.04 -8.82 2.14
C LEU A 100 8.52 -9.04 1.80
N ARG A 101 9.43 -8.74 2.74
CA ARG A 101 10.86 -9.01 2.56
C ARG A 101 11.15 -10.48 2.25
N GLU A 102 10.48 -11.40 2.96
CA GLU A 102 10.61 -12.82 2.68
C GLU A 102 10.04 -13.22 1.32
N ILE A 103 8.87 -12.67 0.97
CA ILE A 103 8.20 -12.94 -0.31
C ILE A 103 9.06 -12.46 -1.48
N VAL A 104 9.52 -11.21 -1.42
CA VAL A 104 10.32 -10.60 -2.50
C VAL A 104 11.65 -11.33 -2.73
N ARG A 105 12.28 -11.82 -1.65
CA ARG A 105 13.52 -12.62 -1.76
C ARG A 105 13.34 -13.95 -2.50
N ALA A 106 12.12 -14.46 -2.60
CA ALA A 106 11.83 -15.69 -3.32
C ALA A 106 11.79 -15.51 -4.85
N SER A 107 11.79 -14.27 -5.38
CA SER A 107 11.76 -14.02 -6.83
C SER A 107 12.53 -12.76 -7.20
N LEU A 108 13.50 -12.91 -8.12
CA LEU A 108 14.25 -11.78 -8.66
C LEU A 108 13.40 -10.83 -9.51
N GLY A 109 12.25 -11.30 -9.99
CA GLY A 109 11.29 -10.51 -10.77
C GLY A 109 10.32 -9.67 -9.94
N ALA A 110 10.31 -9.81 -8.62
CA ALA A 110 9.41 -9.05 -7.74
C ALA A 110 9.97 -7.65 -7.42
N ARG A 111 9.10 -6.67 -7.47
CA ARG A 111 9.37 -5.27 -7.09
C ARG A 111 8.27 -4.80 -6.15
N VAL A 112 8.66 -3.99 -5.15
CA VAL A 112 7.73 -3.40 -4.18
C VAL A 112 7.79 -1.89 -4.28
N PHE A 113 6.61 -1.28 -4.33
CA PHE A 113 6.39 0.14 -4.18
C PHE A 113 5.61 0.35 -2.88
N LEU A 114 6.13 1.21 -2.04
CA LEU A 114 5.50 1.60 -0.78
C LEU A 114 5.33 3.09 -0.78
N THR A 115 4.15 3.59 -0.43
CA THR A 115 3.96 4.99 -0.07
C THR A 115 3.67 5.11 1.42
N GLY A 116 3.98 6.25 1.98
CA GLY A 116 3.73 6.56 3.38
C GLY A 116 4.36 7.87 3.79
N ARG A 117 3.96 8.37 4.94
CA ARG A 117 4.51 9.62 5.50
C ARG A 117 5.95 9.41 6.00
N PRO A 118 6.78 10.48 6.05
CA PRO A 118 8.21 10.38 6.39
C PRO A 118 8.52 9.72 7.73
N HIS A 119 7.61 9.78 8.71
CA HIS A 119 7.84 9.25 10.06
C HIS A 119 8.04 7.71 10.10
N ILE A 120 7.59 6.96 9.05
CA ILE A 120 7.80 5.50 8.97
C ILE A 120 9.08 5.11 8.20
N ASP A 121 9.81 6.05 7.66
CA ASP A 121 11.01 5.81 6.85
C ASP A 121 12.03 4.89 7.50
N ASN A 122 12.39 5.19 8.77
CA ASN A 122 13.35 4.39 9.52
C ASN A 122 12.90 2.93 9.69
N GLU A 123 11.60 2.71 9.73
CA GLU A 123 11.03 1.37 9.81
C GLU A 123 11.17 0.64 8.47
N ILE A 124 10.87 1.30 7.34
CA ILE A 124 11.02 0.74 5.99
C ILE A 124 12.48 0.36 5.72
N VAL A 125 13.43 1.23 6.04
CA VAL A 125 14.88 1.01 5.83
C VAL A 125 15.39 -0.24 6.56
N LYS A 126 14.87 -0.58 7.74
CA LYS A 126 15.24 -1.82 8.47
C LYS A 126 14.95 -3.09 7.67
N PHE A 127 13.91 -3.08 6.85
CA PHE A 127 13.51 -4.24 6.04
C PHE A 127 14.03 -4.17 4.61
N PHE A 128 14.19 -2.97 4.06
CA PHE A 128 14.55 -2.69 2.66
C PHE A 128 15.68 -1.65 2.59
N SER A 129 16.85 -1.99 3.12
CA SER A 129 18.01 -1.07 3.24
C SER A 129 18.56 -0.56 1.90
N GLY A 130 18.22 -1.19 0.77
CA GLY A 130 18.63 -0.76 -0.57
C GLY A 130 17.48 -0.15 -1.39
N ALA A 131 16.37 0.20 -0.78
CA ALA A 131 15.25 0.80 -1.49
C ALA A 131 15.58 2.21 -1.98
N LEU A 132 15.19 2.51 -3.22
CA LEU A 132 15.20 3.88 -3.74
C LEU A 132 14.10 4.68 -3.03
N ARG A 133 14.46 5.83 -2.49
CA ARG A 133 13.52 6.76 -1.85
C ARG A 133 13.27 7.93 -2.79
N ILE A 134 12.01 8.24 -3.00
CA ILE A 134 11.57 9.36 -3.82
C ILE A 134 10.68 10.23 -2.93
N PRO A 135 11.22 11.36 -2.41
CA PRO A 135 10.38 12.30 -1.67
C PRO A 135 9.39 12.96 -2.63
N LEU A 136 8.11 12.96 -2.26
CA LEU A 136 7.04 13.64 -2.97
C LEU A 136 6.62 14.84 -2.12
N CYS A 137 7.14 16.01 -2.49
CA CYS A 137 6.77 17.27 -1.86
C CYS A 137 6.07 18.13 -2.92
N PRO A 138 4.93 18.73 -2.61
CA PRO A 138 4.29 19.67 -3.52
C PRO A 138 5.21 20.90 -3.72
N THR A 139 5.26 21.40 -4.93
CA THR A 139 5.89 22.70 -5.21
C THR A 139 4.98 23.83 -4.72
N SER A 140 5.55 25.04 -4.55
CA SER A 140 4.73 26.22 -4.25
C SER A 140 3.70 26.53 -5.34
N GLU A 141 3.99 26.13 -6.58
CA GLU A 141 3.07 26.25 -7.72
C GLU A 141 1.91 25.26 -7.59
N ASP A 142 2.19 23.97 -7.33
CA ASP A 142 1.15 22.96 -7.08
C ASP A 142 0.19 23.38 -5.96
N ILE A 143 0.74 23.98 -4.90
CA ILE A 143 -0.06 24.45 -3.78
C ILE A 143 -0.98 25.62 -4.19
N ARG A 144 -0.45 26.58 -4.95
CA ARG A 144 -1.23 27.70 -5.43
C ARG A 144 -2.34 27.26 -6.37
N ASP A 145 -2.02 26.43 -7.36
CA ASP A 145 -2.99 25.90 -8.31
C ASP A 145 -4.12 25.14 -7.59
N TYR A 146 -3.76 24.34 -6.60
CA TYR A 146 -4.76 23.65 -5.77
C TYR A 146 -5.65 24.63 -4.98
N LEU A 147 -5.04 25.65 -4.37
CA LEU A 147 -5.79 26.65 -3.62
C LEU A 147 -6.73 27.45 -4.54
N GLU A 148 -6.25 27.91 -5.69
CA GLU A 148 -7.09 28.60 -6.67
C GLU A 148 -8.29 27.74 -7.08
N MET A 149 -8.04 26.49 -7.48
CA MET A 149 -9.12 25.58 -7.85
C MET A 149 -10.14 25.38 -6.72
N ARG A 150 -9.68 25.26 -5.47
CA ARG A 150 -10.55 25.07 -4.31
C ARG A 150 -11.36 26.31 -3.97
N LEU A 151 -10.74 27.48 -4.01
CA LEU A 151 -11.37 28.76 -3.74
C LEU A 151 -12.40 29.12 -4.81
N ASP A 152 -12.10 28.81 -6.09
CA ASP A 152 -13.03 29.04 -7.20
C ASP A 152 -14.22 28.07 -7.21
N SER A 153 -14.07 26.89 -6.61
CA SER A 153 -15.14 25.90 -6.47
C SER A 153 -15.99 26.08 -5.20
N ASP A 154 -15.68 27.05 -4.36
CA ASP A 154 -16.49 27.36 -3.18
C ASP A 154 -17.84 27.93 -3.61
N THR A 155 -18.91 27.33 -3.11
CA THR A 155 -20.28 27.68 -3.44
C THR A 155 -20.89 28.71 -2.50
N ASP A 156 -20.18 29.11 -1.45
CA ASP A 156 -20.65 30.15 -0.52
C ASP A 156 -19.92 31.50 -0.75
N PRO A 157 -20.49 32.39 -1.59
CA PRO A 157 -19.88 33.67 -1.92
C PRO A 157 -19.81 34.65 -0.73
N HIS A 158 -20.48 34.34 0.39
CA HIS A 158 -20.45 35.17 1.60
C HIS A 158 -19.42 34.70 2.65
N ALA A 159 -18.88 33.50 2.51
CA ALA A 159 -17.89 32.96 3.43
C ALA A 159 -16.48 33.48 3.18
N MET A 160 -16.21 34.07 2.00
CA MET A 160 -14.89 34.50 1.58
C MET A 160 -14.92 35.88 0.95
N ASP A 161 -14.25 36.83 1.57
CA ASP A 161 -13.95 38.12 0.97
C ASP A 161 -12.59 38.11 0.25
N ASP A 162 -12.33 39.17 -0.52
CA ASP A 162 -11.08 39.29 -1.30
C ASP A 162 -9.84 39.36 -0.42
N GLU A 163 -9.94 39.89 0.79
CA GLU A 163 -8.84 40.01 1.76
C GLU A 163 -8.45 38.64 2.31
N LEU A 164 -9.42 37.84 2.75
CA LEU A 164 -9.22 36.48 3.22
C LEU A 164 -8.65 35.59 2.12
N ARG A 165 -9.19 35.72 0.88
CA ARG A 165 -8.67 34.99 -0.29
C ARG A 165 -7.18 35.30 -0.53
N ALA A 166 -6.83 36.57 -0.51
CA ALA A 166 -5.44 37.01 -0.69
C ALA A 166 -4.52 36.48 0.41
N ASP A 167 -4.99 36.49 1.66
CA ASP A 167 -4.23 35.95 2.78
C ASP A 167 -4.03 34.43 2.68
N ILE A 168 -5.05 33.66 2.31
CA ILE A 168 -4.95 32.21 2.08
C ILE A 168 -3.88 31.93 1.01
N MET A 169 -3.94 32.63 -0.12
CA MET A 169 -3.00 32.44 -1.25
C MET A 169 -1.56 32.85 -0.92
N ARG A 170 -1.36 33.72 0.06
CA ARG A 170 -0.05 34.15 0.53
C ARG A 170 0.49 33.24 1.63
N ILE A 171 -0.28 33.03 2.69
CA ILE A 171 0.19 32.41 3.95
C ILE A 171 0.37 30.89 3.80
N ILE A 172 -0.55 30.20 3.13
CA ILE A 172 -0.51 28.74 3.07
C ILE A 172 0.71 28.23 2.30
N PRO A 173 1.04 28.74 1.09
CA PRO A 173 2.26 28.31 0.38
C PRO A 173 3.55 28.59 1.16
N GLU A 174 3.65 29.72 1.86
CA GLU A 174 4.79 30.05 2.72
C GLU A 174 4.95 29.03 3.85
N LYS A 175 3.89 28.73 4.58
CA LYS A 175 3.88 27.78 5.71
C LYS A 175 4.22 26.36 5.30
N ILE A 176 3.74 25.89 4.15
CA ILE A 176 4.01 24.52 3.69
C ILE A 176 5.47 24.38 3.21
N SER A 177 6.05 25.43 2.63
CA SER A 177 7.46 25.41 2.20
C SER A 177 8.47 25.37 3.36
N GLU A 178 8.04 25.69 4.57
CA GLU A 178 8.87 25.64 5.80
C GLU A 178 8.82 24.28 6.52
N MET A 179 7.93 23.35 6.12
CA MET A 179 7.78 22.02 6.71
C MET A 179 8.58 20.96 5.98
#